data_e3478336c6b90b07393bb8a573285ee4
#
_entry.id   e3478336c6b90b07393bb8a573285ee4
#
_cell.length_a   1.000
_cell.length_b   1.000
_cell.length_c   1.000
_cell.angle_alpha   90.00
_cell.angle_beta   90.00
_cell.angle_gamma   90.00
#
_symmetry.space_group_name_H-M   'P 1'
#
loop_
_entity.id
_entity.type
_entity.pdbx_description
1 polymer ?
#
loop_
_entity_poly.entity_id
_entity_poly.type
_entity_poly.pdbx_seq_one_letter_code
_entity_poly.pdbx_strand_id
1 'polypeptide(L)'
;MTGPLQRRAIADGVWFSRIHDPKFYHNSISVTIITPLAEGKTSAAVLAAYLLRMGSRRCRDMTELECRLADLYGAVLDTDVSRHGENQLLTFSIAGADDRFALEGESISRGCAELLGEILLEPKVEGDAFPEEAFRLEQQYLIDTIEAEINDKRSYAAQRCTAEMGRGCRFALPRYGTVQETLSATPKEAYDRYRELIRTARIEIFFSGCGSPDYAEEVFTKLFDGVERAPLCPTPQRLPLRAERVTELAEQLPMSQSKLVLGFRTGLPQQRRVRTALRVMTALLGGSTGSRLFTNVRERLGCCYYCGARVNLLTGILLIECGLEEANRERLQSAILAEIADLAAGHITPQELSHIKLAFQSSLCSIGDSLARTEGWYLSGLLQGDPITPQQDMEEIASITAEEVAAAAAALTLDTVFFLQAVGKEDGCDED
;
A
#
# COMPACT_ATOMS: atom_id res chain seq x y z
N MET A 1 -1.02 16.58 18.04
CA MET A 1 -0.45 15.21 17.92
C MET A 1 -1.58 14.21 18.12
N THR A 2 -1.71 13.25 17.22
CA THR A 2 -2.75 12.22 17.27
C THR A 2 -2.53 11.33 18.51
N GLY A 3 -3.57 11.15 19.32
CA GLY A 3 -3.57 10.26 20.48
C GLY A 3 -3.52 8.78 20.10
N PRO A 4 -3.49 7.86 21.07
CA PRO A 4 -3.54 6.43 20.79
C PRO A 4 -4.82 6.06 20.06
N LEU A 5 -4.74 5.09 19.15
CA LEU A 5 -5.87 4.60 18.37
C LEU A 5 -6.95 4.01 19.30
N GLN A 6 -8.15 4.56 19.23
CA GLN A 6 -9.33 3.97 19.86
C GLN A 6 -9.97 2.99 18.90
N ARG A 7 -9.88 1.69 19.19
CA ARG A 7 -10.33 0.62 18.32
C ARG A 7 -11.14 -0.42 19.11
N ARG A 8 -12.32 -0.81 18.58
CA ARG A 8 -13.12 -1.88 19.16
C ARG A 8 -13.69 -2.81 18.09
N ALA A 9 -13.97 -4.05 18.45
CA ALA A 9 -14.70 -4.98 17.61
C ALA A 9 -16.19 -4.62 17.64
N ILE A 10 -16.83 -4.59 16.45
CA ILE A 10 -18.27 -4.36 16.29
C ILE A 10 -18.97 -5.63 15.77
N ALA A 11 -18.23 -6.53 15.14
CA ALA A 11 -18.67 -7.88 14.77
C ALA A 11 -17.43 -8.80 14.66
N ASP A 12 -17.63 -10.10 14.43
CA ASP A 12 -16.54 -11.04 14.26
C ASP A 12 -15.63 -10.66 13.09
N GLY A 13 -14.37 -10.33 13.40
CA GLY A 13 -13.37 -9.87 12.43
C GLY A 13 -13.65 -8.49 11.81
N VAL A 14 -14.58 -7.71 12.37
CA VAL A 14 -14.85 -6.32 11.98
C VAL A 14 -14.51 -5.39 13.14
N TRP A 15 -13.68 -4.42 12.84
CA TRP A 15 -13.17 -3.49 13.82
C TRP A 15 -13.51 -2.05 13.42
N PHE A 16 -13.92 -1.24 14.40
CA PHE A 16 -14.16 0.18 14.24
C PHE A 16 -13.12 0.97 15.00
N SER A 17 -12.47 1.91 14.31
CA SER A 17 -11.40 2.76 14.83
C SER A 17 -11.81 4.23 14.74
N ARG A 18 -11.47 5.01 15.76
CA ARG A 18 -11.79 6.43 15.88
C ARG A 18 -10.51 7.26 15.89
N ILE A 19 -10.42 8.25 14.99
CA ILE A 19 -9.35 9.24 14.92
C ILE A 19 -10.00 10.63 14.98
N HIS A 20 -10.01 11.23 16.16
CA HIS A 20 -10.58 12.56 16.34
C HIS A 20 -9.50 13.64 16.27
N ASP A 21 -9.69 14.62 15.38
CA ASP A 21 -8.82 15.79 15.29
C ASP A 21 -9.66 17.04 14.90
N PRO A 22 -9.88 17.97 15.84
CA PRO A 22 -10.78 19.13 15.65
C PRO A 22 -10.27 20.17 14.65
N LYS A 23 -9.02 20.06 14.17
CA LYS A 23 -8.46 21.02 13.21
C LYS A 23 -9.03 20.84 11.79
N PHE A 24 -9.59 19.66 11.49
CA PHE A 24 -10.20 19.41 10.19
C PHE A 24 -11.63 19.96 10.10
N TYR A 25 -12.08 20.20 8.88
CA TYR A 25 -13.43 20.69 8.56
C TYR A 25 -14.29 19.64 7.87
N HIS A 26 -13.75 18.44 7.69
CA HIS A 26 -14.40 17.30 7.06
C HIS A 26 -14.18 16.04 7.89
N ASN A 27 -15.05 15.06 7.65
CA ASN A 27 -14.93 13.72 8.20
C ASN A 27 -14.68 12.74 7.05
N SER A 28 -13.92 11.71 7.31
CA SER A 28 -13.67 10.60 6.40
C SER A 28 -14.07 9.29 7.07
N ILE A 29 -14.78 8.45 6.35
CA ILE A 29 -15.10 7.08 6.76
C ILE A 29 -14.47 6.17 5.73
N SER A 30 -13.66 5.22 6.18
CA SER A 30 -13.11 4.19 5.29
C SER A 30 -13.42 2.80 5.79
N VAL A 31 -13.59 1.87 4.86
CA VAL A 31 -13.75 0.45 5.12
C VAL A 31 -12.72 -0.30 4.28
N THR A 32 -11.76 -0.92 4.95
CA THR A 32 -10.71 -1.71 4.30
C THR A 32 -10.98 -3.19 4.54
N ILE A 33 -11.23 -3.91 3.46
CA ILE A 33 -11.37 -5.37 3.43
C ILE A 33 -9.98 -5.96 3.18
N ILE A 34 -9.48 -6.75 4.13
CA ILE A 34 -8.12 -7.31 4.12
C ILE A 34 -8.22 -8.81 3.88
N THR A 35 -7.66 -9.27 2.76
CA THR A 35 -7.67 -10.67 2.37
C THR A 35 -6.28 -11.11 1.90
N PRO A 36 -5.85 -12.36 2.18
CA PRO A 36 -4.63 -12.87 1.60
C PRO A 36 -4.70 -12.92 0.08
N LEU A 37 -3.61 -12.54 -0.58
CA LEU A 37 -3.44 -12.76 -2.01
C LEU A 37 -3.52 -14.27 -2.31
N ALA A 38 -4.21 -14.65 -3.37
CA ALA A 38 -4.34 -16.03 -3.80
C ALA A 38 -4.49 -16.12 -5.32
N GLU A 39 -3.77 -17.03 -5.95
CA GLU A 39 -3.92 -17.32 -7.38
C GLU A 39 -5.37 -17.67 -7.72
N GLY A 40 -5.87 -17.16 -8.83
CA GLY A 40 -7.23 -17.37 -9.31
C GLY A 40 -8.33 -16.63 -8.53
N LYS A 41 -7.96 -15.80 -7.52
CA LYS A 41 -8.95 -15.07 -6.71
C LYS A 41 -8.69 -13.56 -6.64
N THR A 42 -7.52 -13.13 -7.09
CA THR A 42 -7.09 -11.73 -6.91
C THR A 42 -7.86 -10.79 -7.82
N SER A 43 -7.95 -11.08 -9.13
CA SER A 43 -8.72 -10.25 -10.08
C SER A 43 -10.22 -10.23 -9.75
N ALA A 44 -10.80 -11.37 -9.35
CA ALA A 44 -12.22 -11.43 -8.95
C ALA A 44 -12.52 -10.53 -7.74
N ALA A 45 -11.59 -10.40 -6.79
CA ALA A 45 -11.73 -9.49 -5.65
C ALA A 45 -11.67 -8.00 -6.08
N VAL A 46 -10.79 -7.67 -7.04
CA VAL A 46 -10.70 -6.32 -7.60
C VAL A 46 -11.96 -5.97 -8.38
N LEU A 47 -12.42 -6.88 -9.25
CA LEU A 47 -13.66 -6.70 -10.01
C LEU A 47 -14.87 -6.50 -9.07
N ALA A 48 -14.95 -7.30 -8.01
CA ALA A 48 -15.98 -7.09 -6.99
C ALA A 48 -15.91 -5.68 -6.38
N ALA A 49 -14.71 -5.20 -6.01
CA ALA A 49 -14.56 -3.86 -5.46
C ALA A 49 -14.95 -2.75 -6.45
N TYR A 50 -14.58 -2.89 -7.72
CA TYR A 50 -14.93 -1.92 -8.75
C TYR A 50 -16.43 -1.93 -9.07
N LEU A 51 -17.06 -3.10 -9.06
CA LEU A 51 -18.51 -3.21 -9.27
C LEU A 51 -19.34 -2.63 -8.12
N LEU A 52 -18.85 -2.73 -6.88
CA LEU A 52 -19.50 -2.10 -5.73
C LEU A 52 -19.59 -0.58 -5.88
N ARG A 53 -18.56 0.09 -6.39
CA ARG A 53 -18.58 1.55 -6.59
C ARG A 53 -19.51 2.03 -7.69
N MET A 54 -20.00 1.14 -8.56
CA MET A 54 -20.92 1.49 -9.65
C MET A 54 -22.36 1.73 -9.20
N GLY A 55 -22.66 1.51 -7.93
CA GLY A 55 -23.97 1.72 -7.36
C GLY A 55 -24.38 0.61 -6.38
N SER A 56 -25.59 0.73 -5.90
CA SER A 56 -26.16 -0.18 -4.92
C SER A 56 -27.55 -0.64 -5.36
N ARG A 57 -28.18 -1.45 -4.54
CA ARG A 57 -29.58 -1.84 -4.74
C ARG A 57 -30.53 -0.63 -4.80
N ARG A 58 -30.20 0.47 -4.11
CA ARG A 58 -31.00 1.70 -4.02
C ARG A 58 -30.50 2.79 -4.96
N CYS A 59 -29.26 2.74 -5.39
CA CYS A 59 -28.69 3.60 -6.43
C CYS A 59 -28.58 2.80 -7.72
N ARG A 60 -29.50 3.02 -8.65
CA ARG A 60 -29.62 2.22 -9.89
C ARG A 60 -28.46 2.42 -10.85
N ASP A 61 -27.84 3.59 -10.81
CA ASP A 61 -26.74 3.96 -11.70
C ASP A 61 -25.83 5.03 -11.05
N MET A 62 -24.74 5.34 -11.74
CA MET A 62 -23.78 6.35 -11.29
C MET A 62 -24.39 7.75 -11.17
N THR A 63 -25.42 8.07 -11.96
CA THR A 63 -26.08 9.39 -11.89
C THR A 63 -26.84 9.54 -10.57
N GLU A 64 -27.58 8.50 -10.15
CA GLU A 64 -28.24 8.51 -8.85
C GLU A 64 -27.24 8.55 -7.69
N LEU A 65 -26.10 7.84 -7.83
CA LEU A 65 -25.03 7.88 -6.83
C LEU A 65 -24.44 9.28 -6.71
N GLU A 66 -24.10 9.93 -7.83
CA GLU A 66 -23.59 11.29 -7.85
C GLU A 66 -24.59 12.31 -7.30
N CYS A 67 -25.88 12.16 -7.58
CA CYS A 67 -26.92 13.00 -6.96
C CYS A 67 -26.93 12.84 -5.42
N ARG A 68 -26.85 11.61 -4.91
CA ARG A 68 -26.78 11.38 -3.45
C ARG A 68 -25.52 11.93 -2.82
N LEU A 69 -24.37 11.84 -3.51
CA LEU A 69 -23.13 12.47 -3.04
C LEU A 69 -23.24 13.99 -3.05
N ALA A 70 -23.91 14.59 -4.05
CA ALA A 70 -24.20 16.02 -4.08
C ALA A 70 -25.13 16.44 -2.93
N ASP A 71 -26.18 15.67 -2.64
CA ASP A 71 -27.08 15.90 -1.50
C ASP A 71 -26.36 15.82 -0.14
N LEU A 72 -25.23 15.07 -0.08
CA LEU A 72 -24.31 15.02 1.05
C LEU A 72 -23.22 16.10 0.98
N TYR A 73 -23.57 17.30 0.44
CA TYR A 73 -22.70 18.46 0.33
C TYR A 73 -21.45 18.22 -0.52
N GLY A 74 -21.59 17.41 -1.57
CA GLY A 74 -20.48 17.06 -2.45
C GLY A 74 -19.50 16.10 -1.80
N ALA A 75 -20.01 15.14 -1.03
CA ALA A 75 -19.18 14.07 -0.49
C ALA A 75 -18.46 13.31 -1.62
N VAL A 76 -17.24 12.87 -1.35
CA VAL A 76 -16.40 12.17 -2.33
C VAL A 76 -16.28 10.70 -1.92
N LEU A 77 -16.70 9.81 -2.83
CA LEU A 77 -16.53 8.37 -2.70
C LEU A 77 -15.29 7.93 -3.50
N ASP A 78 -14.43 7.12 -2.90
CA ASP A 78 -13.23 6.58 -3.55
C ASP A 78 -13.06 5.09 -3.25
N THR A 79 -12.39 4.38 -4.18
CA THR A 79 -12.08 2.97 -4.05
C THR A 79 -10.64 2.71 -4.47
N ASP A 80 -9.84 2.16 -3.56
CA ASP A 80 -8.43 1.83 -3.80
C ASP A 80 -8.16 0.33 -3.61
N VAL A 81 -7.23 -0.19 -4.42
CA VAL A 81 -6.70 -1.54 -4.32
C VAL A 81 -5.21 -1.49 -4.10
N SER A 82 -4.79 -1.92 -2.93
CA SER A 82 -3.38 -1.91 -2.55
C SER A 82 -2.92 -3.28 -2.04
N ARG A 83 -1.60 -3.41 -1.83
CA ARG A 83 -0.98 -4.62 -1.30
C ARG A 83 -0.11 -4.28 -0.11
N HIS A 84 -0.34 -4.97 1.00
CA HIS A 84 0.50 -4.91 2.19
C HIS A 84 1.00 -6.31 2.58
N GLY A 85 2.28 -6.56 2.32
CA GLY A 85 2.87 -7.88 2.54
C GLY A 85 2.17 -8.94 1.68
N GLU A 86 1.59 -9.95 2.32
CA GLU A 86 0.86 -11.05 1.68
C GLU A 86 -0.64 -10.73 1.45
N ASN A 87 -1.10 -9.56 1.86
CA ASN A 87 -2.51 -9.21 1.82
C ASN A 87 -2.82 -8.22 0.69
N GLN A 88 -3.96 -8.44 0.04
CA GLN A 88 -4.66 -7.47 -0.78
C GLN A 88 -5.59 -6.67 0.12
N LEU A 89 -5.60 -5.36 -0.05
CA LEU A 89 -6.46 -4.43 0.65
C LEU A 89 -7.39 -3.81 -0.38
N LEU A 90 -8.71 -3.94 -0.14
CA LEU A 90 -9.76 -3.29 -0.89
C LEU A 90 -10.35 -2.21 0.02
N THR A 91 -10.06 -0.96 -0.27
CA THR A 91 -10.46 0.17 0.57
C THR A 91 -11.54 0.98 -0.12
N PHE A 92 -12.62 1.20 0.58
CA PHE A 92 -13.72 2.09 0.19
C PHE A 92 -13.74 3.24 1.16
N SER A 93 -13.76 4.47 0.68
CA SER A 93 -13.79 5.65 1.55
C SER A 93 -14.79 6.66 1.06
N ILE A 94 -15.44 7.35 2.01
CA ILE A 94 -16.28 8.49 1.75
C ILE A 94 -15.85 9.64 2.64
N ALA A 95 -15.62 10.82 2.05
CA ALA A 95 -15.26 12.02 2.77
C ALA A 95 -16.31 13.10 2.51
N GLY A 96 -16.81 13.71 3.57
CA GLY A 96 -17.82 14.78 3.50
C GLY A 96 -17.54 15.90 4.48
N ALA A 97 -18.24 17.00 4.33
CA ALA A 97 -18.21 18.12 5.27
C ALA A 97 -18.63 17.64 6.68
N ASP A 98 -18.15 18.31 7.72
CA ASP A 98 -18.61 18.04 9.08
C ASP A 98 -20.05 18.53 9.28
N ASP A 99 -20.82 17.84 10.14
CA ASP A 99 -22.24 18.12 10.41
C ASP A 99 -22.51 19.56 10.87
N ARG A 100 -21.52 20.25 11.48
CA ARG A 100 -21.63 21.68 11.88
C ARG A 100 -21.80 22.63 10.69
N PHE A 101 -21.54 22.18 9.47
CA PHE A 101 -21.71 22.95 8.24
C PHE A 101 -23.02 22.63 7.52
N ALA A 102 -23.83 21.71 8.03
CA ALA A 102 -25.14 21.40 7.49
C ALA A 102 -26.05 22.62 7.59
N LEU A 103 -26.79 22.92 6.51
CA LEU A 103 -27.62 24.12 6.42
C LEU A 103 -28.95 23.96 7.17
N GLU A 104 -29.50 22.75 7.20
CA GLU A 104 -30.82 22.43 7.77
C GLU A 104 -30.68 21.55 9.04
N GLY A 105 -29.43 21.30 9.50
CA GLY A 105 -29.15 20.52 10.71
C GLY A 105 -29.18 18.99 10.49
N GLU A 106 -29.12 18.55 9.24
CA GLU A 106 -28.98 17.15 8.86
C GLU A 106 -27.60 16.60 9.24
N SER A 107 -27.50 15.29 9.47
CA SER A 107 -26.24 14.64 9.76
C SER A 107 -25.60 14.12 8.47
N ILE A 108 -24.64 14.88 7.95
CA ILE A 108 -23.83 14.54 6.76
C ILE A 108 -23.05 13.26 7.03
N SER A 109 -22.40 13.17 8.21
CA SER A 109 -21.59 12.02 8.62
C SER A 109 -22.41 10.73 8.68
N ARG A 110 -23.67 10.80 9.16
CA ARG A 110 -24.57 9.66 9.15
C ARG A 110 -24.94 9.26 7.73
N GLY A 111 -25.31 10.22 6.87
CA GLY A 111 -25.63 9.97 5.46
C GLY A 111 -24.48 9.35 4.70
N CYS A 112 -23.25 9.80 4.93
CA CYS A 112 -22.04 9.20 4.39
C CYS A 112 -21.86 7.74 4.86
N ALA A 113 -22.06 7.46 6.15
CA ALA A 113 -21.95 6.11 6.70
C ALA A 113 -23.01 5.17 6.11
N GLU A 114 -24.26 5.64 6.02
CA GLU A 114 -25.38 4.87 5.44
C GLU A 114 -25.15 4.57 3.95
N LEU A 115 -24.69 5.56 3.17
CA LEU A 115 -24.39 5.37 1.75
C LEU A 115 -23.24 4.39 1.55
N LEU A 116 -22.14 4.53 2.29
CA LEU A 116 -20.99 3.62 2.19
C LEU A 116 -21.37 2.20 2.64
N GLY A 117 -22.16 2.07 3.70
CA GLY A 117 -22.67 0.79 4.18
C GLY A 117 -23.59 0.11 3.18
N GLU A 118 -24.48 0.88 2.53
CA GLU A 118 -25.37 0.40 1.46
C GLU A 118 -24.56 -0.13 0.25
N ILE A 119 -23.58 0.64 -0.22
CA ILE A 119 -22.67 0.23 -1.31
C ILE A 119 -21.98 -1.10 -0.99
N LEU A 120 -21.52 -1.24 0.25
CA LEU A 120 -20.76 -2.42 0.67
C LEU A 120 -21.60 -3.65 0.92
N LEU A 121 -22.84 -3.53 1.42
CA LEU A 121 -23.63 -4.66 1.90
C LEU A 121 -24.95 -4.89 1.13
N GLU A 122 -25.38 -3.91 0.32
CA GLU A 122 -26.55 -4.02 -0.55
C GLU A 122 -26.16 -3.78 -2.02
N PRO A 123 -25.22 -4.56 -2.60
CA PRO A 123 -24.77 -4.32 -3.98
C PRO A 123 -25.91 -4.52 -4.98
N LYS A 124 -25.77 -3.87 -6.14
CA LYS A 124 -26.65 -4.13 -7.30
C LYS A 124 -26.32 -5.50 -7.87
N VAL A 125 -27.33 -6.37 -7.94
CA VAL A 125 -27.20 -7.74 -8.45
C VAL A 125 -28.34 -8.09 -9.39
N GLU A 126 -28.07 -8.99 -10.31
CA GLU A 126 -29.06 -9.60 -11.22
C GLU A 126 -29.06 -11.12 -10.99
N GLY A 127 -30.09 -11.60 -10.30
CA GLY A 127 -30.11 -12.99 -9.84
C GLY A 127 -29.05 -13.27 -8.77
N ASP A 128 -28.08 -14.10 -9.10
CA ASP A 128 -26.97 -14.50 -8.24
C ASP A 128 -25.61 -14.03 -8.75
N ALA A 129 -25.59 -12.95 -9.55
CA ALA A 129 -24.38 -12.37 -10.16
C ALA A 129 -24.43 -10.84 -10.19
N PHE A 130 -23.30 -10.20 -10.43
CA PHE A 130 -23.25 -8.79 -10.78
C PHE A 130 -23.83 -8.57 -12.19
N PRO A 131 -24.37 -7.34 -12.52
CA PRO A 131 -24.89 -7.04 -13.83
C PRO A 131 -23.83 -7.20 -14.92
N GLU A 132 -24.19 -7.91 -15.99
CA GLU A 132 -23.27 -8.28 -17.08
C GLU A 132 -22.63 -7.06 -17.76
N GLU A 133 -23.42 -6.01 -18.02
CA GLU A 133 -22.91 -4.79 -18.67
C GLU A 133 -21.88 -4.07 -17.80
N ALA A 134 -22.18 -3.86 -16.52
CA ALA A 134 -21.25 -3.25 -15.56
C ALA A 134 -19.99 -4.09 -15.42
N PHE A 135 -20.14 -5.41 -15.36
CA PHE A 135 -19.00 -6.33 -15.27
C PHE A 135 -18.06 -6.19 -16.46
N ARG A 136 -18.56 -6.14 -17.69
CA ARG A 136 -17.72 -5.98 -18.90
C ARG A 136 -16.95 -4.68 -18.91
N LEU A 137 -17.58 -3.60 -18.46
CA LEU A 137 -16.90 -2.29 -18.36
C LEU A 137 -15.74 -2.35 -17.35
N GLU A 138 -16.00 -2.87 -16.16
CA GLU A 138 -14.98 -2.95 -15.11
C GLU A 138 -13.90 -4.01 -15.42
N GLN A 139 -14.25 -5.08 -16.13
CA GLN A 139 -13.30 -6.07 -16.62
C GLN A 139 -12.30 -5.43 -17.59
N GLN A 140 -12.80 -4.68 -18.57
CA GLN A 140 -11.92 -3.97 -19.53
C GLN A 140 -11.08 -2.94 -18.81
N TYR A 141 -11.67 -2.14 -17.93
CA TYR A 141 -10.93 -1.16 -17.12
C TYR A 141 -9.81 -1.79 -16.29
N LEU A 142 -10.04 -2.96 -15.71
CA LEU A 142 -9.02 -3.68 -14.95
C LEU A 142 -7.91 -4.21 -15.85
N ILE A 143 -8.22 -4.73 -17.04
CA ILE A 143 -7.22 -5.16 -18.02
C ILE A 143 -6.34 -3.99 -18.42
N ASP A 144 -6.94 -2.85 -18.80
CA ASP A 144 -6.21 -1.64 -19.17
C ASP A 144 -5.32 -1.14 -18.02
N THR A 145 -5.81 -1.22 -16.78
CA THR A 145 -5.05 -0.87 -15.58
C THR A 145 -3.83 -1.76 -15.37
N ILE A 146 -3.99 -3.09 -15.53
CA ILE A 146 -2.89 -4.05 -15.40
C ILE A 146 -1.84 -3.83 -16.52
N GLU A 147 -2.29 -3.64 -17.75
CA GLU A 147 -1.40 -3.40 -18.88
C GLU A 147 -0.67 -2.06 -18.76
N ALA A 148 -1.33 -1.05 -18.20
CA ALA A 148 -0.72 0.26 -17.97
C ALA A 148 0.38 0.27 -16.89
N GLU A 149 0.44 -0.74 -15.99
CA GLU A 149 1.50 -0.80 -14.97
C GLU A 149 2.92 -0.80 -15.56
N ILE A 150 3.10 -1.35 -16.77
CA ILE A 150 4.39 -1.34 -17.46
C ILE A 150 4.85 0.08 -17.85
N ASN A 151 3.94 1.08 -17.92
CA ASN A 151 4.29 2.44 -18.30
C ASN A 151 5.15 3.14 -17.24
N ASP A 152 4.95 2.83 -15.96
CA ASP A 152 5.89 3.22 -14.90
C ASP A 152 7.04 2.20 -14.82
N LYS A 153 8.07 2.41 -15.65
CA LYS A 153 9.23 1.53 -15.75
C LYS A 153 9.99 1.32 -14.45
N ARG A 154 9.93 2.31 -13.54
CA ARG A 154 10.55 2.22 -12.22
C ARG A 154 9.78 1.25 -11.33
N SER A 155 8.47 1.47 -11.19
CA SER A 155 7.60 0.58 -10.42
C SER A 155 7.57 -0.83 -11.01
N TYR A 156 7.53 -0.95 -12.34
CA TYR A 156 7.60 -2.23 -13.04
C TYR A 156 8.88 -3.00 -12.68
N ALA A 157 10.06 -2.39 -12.79
CA ALA A 157 11.32 -3.03 -12.45
C ALA A 157 11.37 -3.52 -11.00
N ALA A 158 10.86 -2.70 -10.07
CA ALA A 158 10.78 -3.04 -8.66
C ALA A 158 9.80 -4.20 -8.38
N GLN A 159 8.66 -4.22 -9.07
CA GLN A 159 7.69 -5.33 -8.98
C GLN A 159 8.28 -6.63 -9.52
N ARG A 160 8.98 -6.59 -10.68
CA ARG A 160 9.64 -7.76 -11.27
C ARG A 160 10.71 -8.35 -10.32
N CYS A 161 11.55 -7.49 -9.74
CA CYS A 161 12.52 -7.90 -8.73
C CYS A 161 11.84 -8.53 -7.51
N THR A 162 10.78 -7.90 -6.99
CA THR A 162 10.01 -8.41 -5.85
C THR A 162 9.34 -9.75 -6.16
N ALA A 163 8.79 -9.91 -7.37
CA ALA A 163 8.15 -11.15 -7.80
C ALA A 163 9.16 -12.30 -7.87
N GLU A 164 10.38 -12.06 -8.37
CA GLU A 164 11.43 -13.07 -8.37
C GLU A 164 11.84 -13.46 -6.95
N MET A 165 12.12 -12.47 -6.09
CA MET A 165 12.44 -12.70 -4.69
C MET A 165 11.34 -13.47 -3.94
N GLY A 166 10.09 -13.26 -4.35
CA GLY A 166 8.91 -13.87 -3.74
C GLY A 166 8.39 -15.12 -4.44
N ARG A 167 9.15 -15.71 -5.36
CA ARG A 167 8.69 -16.88 -6.13
C ARG A 167 8.13 -17.97 -5.19
N GLY A 168 6.86 -18.35 -5.40
CA GLY A 168 6.13 -19.27 -4.53
C GLY A 168 5.55 -18.66 -3.24
N CYS A 169 5.72 -17.37 -3.03
CA CYS A 169 5.12 -16.65 -1.90
C CYS A 169 3.94 -15.77 -2.37
N ARG A 170 2.94 -15.59 -1.51
CA ARG A 170 1.76 -14.77 -1.81
C ARG A 170 2.12 -13.32 -2.14
N PHE A 171 3.13 -12.74 -1.48
CA PHE A 171 3.52 -11.36 -1.73
C PHE A 171 4.12 -11.11 -3.12
N ALA A 172 4.47 -12.17 -3.87
CA ALA A 172 4.90 -12.07 -5.27
C ALA A 172 3.73 -11.87 -6.22
N LEU A 173 2.51 -12.24 -5.81
CA LEU A 173 1.33 -12.09 -6.64
C LEU A 173 1.01 -10.60 -6.89
N PRO A 174 0.64 -10.23 -8.13
CA PRO A 174 0.24 -8.87 -8.47
C PRO A 174 -1.01 -8.46 -7.68
N ARG A 175 -1.07 -7.20 -7.25
CA ARG A 175 -2.20 -6.67 -6.46
C ARG A 175 -3.54 -6.69 -7.20
N TYR A 176 -3.51 -6.60 -8.52
CA TYR A 176 -4.68 -6.62 -9.38
C TYR A 176 -4.98 -8.01 -9.98
N GLY A 177 -4.10 -9.00 -9.75
CA GLY A 177 -4.09 -10.27 -10.47
C GLY A 177 -3.43 -10.14 -11.83
N THR A 178 -3.78 -11.00 -12.76
CA THR A 178 -3.21 -11.02 -14.11
C THR A 178 -4.29 -10.76 -15.17
N VAL A 179 -3.87 -10.32 -16.37
CA VAL A 179 -4.79 -10.17 -17.53
C VAL A 179 -5.53 -11.48 -17.81
N GLN A 180 -4.82 -12.62 -17.78
CA GLN A 180 -5.43 -13.94 -18.02
C GLN A 180 -6.48 -14.31 -16.97
N GLU A 181 -6.21 -14.03 -15.69
CA GLU A 181 -7.16 -14.23 -14.58
C GLU A 181 -8.37 -13.32 -14.77
N THR A 182 -8.16 -12.07 -15.16
CA THR A 182 -9.23 -11.08 -15.40
C THR A 182 -10.11 -11.49 -16.58
N LEU A 183 -9.52 -11.92 -17.71
CA LEU A 183 -10.26 -12.36 -18.88
C LEU A 183 -11.12 -13.61 -18.63
N SER A 184 -10.65 -14.51 -17.75
CA SER A 184 -11.40 -15.73 -17.41
C SER A 184 -12.47 -15.53 -16.35
N ALA A 185 -12.47 -14.38 -15.64
CA ALA A 185 -13.44 -14.09 -14.59
C ALA A 185 -14.88 -13.88 -15.15
N THR A 186 -15.86 -14.25 -14.36
CA THR A 186 -17.29 -14.10 -14.70
C THR A 186 -18.01 -13.22 -13.67
N PRO A 187 -19.17 -12.62 -14.01
CA PRO A 187 -19.98 -11.83 -13.07
C PRO A 187 -20.35 -12.61 -11.81
N LYS A 188 -20.63 -13.91 -11.97
CA LYS A 188 -20.97 -14.78 -10.85
C LYS A 188 -19.76 -15.02 -9.93
N GLU A 189 -18.58 -15.30 -10.48
CA GLU A 189 -17.38 -15.51 -9.68
C GLU A 189 -16.97 -14.24 -8.91
N ALA A 190 -17.10 -13.06 -9.52
CA ALA A 190 -16.88 -11.80 -8.83
C ALA A 190 -17.87 -11.60 -7.66
N TYR A 191 -19.16 -11.95 -7.87
CA TYR A 191 -20.17 -11.87 -6.82
C TYR A 191 -19.95 -12.91 -5.70
N ASP A 192 -19.61 -14.14 -6.05
CA ASP A 192 -19.29 -15.20 -5.08
C ASP A 192 -18.04 -14.81 -4.26
N ARG A 193 -17.04 -14.20 -4.91
CA ARG A 193 -15.86 -13.67 -4.22
C ARG A 193 -16.19 -12.52 -3.28
N TYR A 194 -17.05 -11.59 -3.71
CA TYR A 194 -17.56 -10.53 -2.83
C TYR A 194 -18.22 -11.12 -1.58
N ARG A 195 -19.14 -12.10 -1.73
CA ARG A 195 -19.80 -12.75 -0.60
C ARG A 195 -18.81 -13.47 0.32
N GLU A 196 -17.82 -14.15 -0.25
CA GLU A 196 -16.74 -14.78 0.51
C GLU A 196 -15.99 -13.73 1.34
N LEU A 197 -15.62 -12.58 0.74
CA LEU A 197 -14.92 -11.50 1.40
C LEU A 197 -15.72 -10.90 2.56
N ILE A 198 -16.97 -10.56 2.35
CA ILE A 198 -17.81 -10.03 3.43
C ILE A 198 -17.96 -11.03 4.57
N ARG A 199 -18.01 -12.33 4.29
CA ARG A 199 -18.13 -13.37 5.31
C ARG A 199 -16.83 -13.68 6.05
N THR A 200 -15.68 -13.63 5.37
CA THR A 200 -14.45 -14.24 5.90
C THR A 200 -13.27 -13.30 6.06
N ALA A 201 -13.24 -12.13 5.38
CA ALA A 201 -12.13 -11.22 5.46
C ALA A 201 -12.09 -10.46 6.79
N ARG A 202 -10.90 -10.04 7.21
CA ARG A 202 -10.75 -9.02 8.24
C ARG A 202 -11.17 -7.68 7.68
N ILE A 203 -12.00 -6.93 8.41
CA ILE A 203 -12.48 -5.61 8.01
C ILE A 203 -12.07 -4.58 9.06
N GLU A 204 -11.39 -3.53 8.61
CA GLU A 204 -11.04 -2.36 9.42
C GLU A 204 -11.85 -1.17 8.94
N ILE A 205 -12.60 -0.55 9.85
CA ILE A 205 -13.38 0.64 9.60
C ILE A 205 -12.76 1.78 10.39
N PHE A 206 -12.48 2.89 9.72
CA PHE A 206 -12.00 4.10 10.37
C PHE A 206 -13.01 5.22 10.20
N PHE A 207 -13.28 5.92 11.28
CA PHE A 207 -13.85 7.28 11.26
C PHE A 207 -12.75 8.25 11.65
N SER A 208 -12.45 9.19 10.77
CA SER A 208 -11.38 10.16 10.95
C SER A 208 -11.89 11.56 10.69
N GLY A 209 -11.71 12.48 11.64
CA GLY A 209 -12.13 13.88 11.45
C GLY A 209 -12.46 14.61 12.74
N CYS A 210 -13.21 15.69 12.62
CA CYS A 210 -13.57 16.57 13.73
C CYS A 210 -14.94 16.24 14.35
N GLY A 211 -15.79 15.49 13.64
CA GLY A 211 -17.13 15.15 14.08
C GLY A 211 -17.17 13.98 15.07
N SER A 212 -18.41 13.67 15.55
CA SER A 212 -18.64 12.49 16.38
C SER A 212 -18.66 11.22 15.51
N PRO A 213 -17.88 10.19 15.88
CA PRO A 213 -17.92 8.90 15.22
C PRO A 213 -19.16 8.06 15.56
N ASP A 214 -19.97 8.48 16.53
CA ASP A 214 -21.01 7.64 17.14
C ASP A 214 -22.06 7.19 16.13
N TYR A 215 -22.51 8.09 15.24
CA TYR A 215 -23.48 7.74 14.21
C TYR A 215 -22.93 6.73 13.18
N ALA A 216 -21.69 6.93 12.75
CA ALA A 216 -21.04 6.00 11.83
C ALA A 216 -20.88 4.62 12.46
N GLU A 217 -20.44 4.58 13.73
CA GLU A 217 -20.30 3.34 14.48
C GLU A 217 -21.64 2.62 14.67
N GLU A 218 -22.71 3.35 14.99
CA GLU A 218 -24.06 2.79 15.10
C GLU A 218 -24.54 2.18 13.78
N VAL A 219 -24.35 2.89 12.66
CA VAL A 219 -24.72 2.43 11.32
C VAL A 219 -24.00 1.13 11.00
N PHE A 220 -22.66 1.09 11.11
CA PHE A 220 -21.90 -0.11 10.77
C PHE A 220 -22.17 -1.27 11.74
N THR A 221 -22.37 -1.00 13.03
CA THR A 221 -22.74 -2.04 13.98
C THR A 221 -24.05 -2.71 13.60
N LYS A 222 -25.09 -1.92 13.25
CA LYS A 222 -26.37 -2.46 12.79
C LYS A 222 -26.25 -3.24 11.49
N LEU A 223 -25.47 -2.75 10.54
CA LEU A 223 -25.29 -3.39 9.24
C LEU A 223 -24.60 -4.76 9.38
N PHE A 224 -23.62 -4.87 10.24
CA PHE A 224 -22.91 -6.13 10.46
C PHE A 224 -23.59 -7.08 11.44
N ASP A 225 -24.51 -6.62 12.28
CA ASP A 225 -25.31 -7.49 13.18
C ASP A 225 -26.14 -8.53 12.40
N GLY A 226 -26.59 -8.19 11.19
CA GLY A 226 -27.34 -9.09 10.29
C GLY A 226 -26.47 -9.97 9.40
N VAL A 227 -25.13 -9.88 9.47
CA VAL A 227 -24.21 -10.60 8.59
C VAL A 227 -23.57 -11.78 9.32
N GLU A 228 -23.88 -13.01 8.88
CA GLU A 228 -23.19 -14.20 9.37
C GLU A 228 -21.72 -14.19 8.91
N ARG A 229 -20.80 -14.18 9.89
CA ARG A 229 -19.37 -14.11 9.64
C ARG A 229 -18.62 -15.31 10.20
N ALA A 230 -17.60 -15.73 9.47
CA ALA A 230 -16.65 -16.76 9.85
C ALA A 230 -15.23 -16.30 9.45
N PRO A 231 -14.63 -15.33 10.18
CA PRO A 231 -13.35 -14.74 9.82
C PRO A 231 -12.24 -15.79 9.70
N LEU A 232 -11.52 -15.76 8.60
CA LEU A 232 -10.35 -16.61 8.40
C LEU A 232 -9.13 -15.96 9.08
N CYS A 233 -8.38 -16.77 9.83
CA CYS A 233 -7.05 -16.40 10.31
C CYS A 233 -6.03 -17.13 9.43
N PRO A 234 -5.61 -16.55 8.30
CA PRO A 234 -4.67 -17.21 7.41
C PRO A 234 -3.33 -17.41 8.12
N THR A 235 -2.78 -18.61 8.01
CA THR A 235 -1.43 -18.89 8.51
C THR A 235 -0.43 -18.07 7.68
N PRO A 236 0.42 -17.24 8.32
CA PRO A 236 1.48 -16.53 7.63
C PRO A 236 2.40 -17.51 6.88
N GLN A 237 2.77 -17.17 5.64
CA GLN A 237 3.78 -17.96 4.93
C GLN A 237 5.15 -17.79 5.60
N ARG A 238 5.94 -18.86 5.59
CA ARG A 238 7.36 -18.73 5.93
C ARG A 238 8.09 -18.03 4.79
N LEU A 239 8.53 -16.82 5.06
CA LEU A 239 9.30 -16.05 4.09
C LEU A 239 10.79 -16.43 4.19
N PRO A 240 11.53 -16.51 3.06
CA PRO A 240 12.97 -16.71 3.07
C PRO A 240 13.65 -15.57 3.83
N LEU A 241 14.42 -15.90 4.85
CA LEU A 241 15.14 -14.89 5.67
C LEU A 241 16.47 -14.47 5.06
N ARG A 242 17.08 -15.35 4.27
CA ARG A 242 18.35 -15.13 3.57
C ARG A 242 18.26 -15.68 2.17
N ALA A 243 19.03 -15.11 1.26
CA ALA A 243 19.22 -15.65 -0.07
C ALA A 243 20.19 -16.85 0.00
N GLU A 244 19.85 -17.94 -0.69
CA GLU A 244 20.75 -19.07 -0.87
C GLU A 244 21.79 -18.79 -1.96
N ARG A 245 21.39 -18.03 -2.96
CA ARG A 245 22.22 -17.59 -4.09
C ARG A 245 21.67 -16.27 -4.62
N VAL A 246 22.52 -15.49 -5.27
CA VAL A 246 22.08 -14.30 -6.01
C VAL A 246 21.49 -14.73 -7.36
N THR A 247 20.29 -14.23 -7.66
CA THR A 247 19.63 -14.40 -8.95
C THR A 247 19.81 -13.13 -9.78
N GLU A 248 20.32 -13.27 -11.00
CA GLU A 248 20.41 -12.15 -11.93
C GLU A 248 19.39 -12.32 -13.05
N LEU A 249 18.63 -11.28 -13.33
CA LEU A 249 17.62 -11.21 -14.36
C LEU A 249 17.78 -9.95 -15.18
N ALA A 250 17.52 -10.04 -16.48
CA ALA A 250 17.47 -8.90 -17.37
C ALA A 250 16.26 -9.00 -18.30
N GLU A 251 15.63 -7.85 -18.52
CA GLU A 251 14.56 -7.66 -19.51
C GLU A 251 14.87 -6.43 -20.34
N GLN A 252 14.36 -6.38 -21.58
CA GLN A 252 14.56 -5.26 -22.49
C GLN A 252 13.23 -4.59 -22.82
N LEU A 253 13.18 -3.26 -22.71
CA LEU A 253 12.01 -2.48 -23.06
C LEU A 253 12.41 -1.19 -23.81
N PRO A 254 11.56 -0.70 -24.73
CA PRO A 254 11.73 0.62 -25.35
C PRO A 254 11.62 1.72 -24.29
N MET A 255 12.74 2.35 -23.95
CA MET A 255 12.81 3.45 -22.98
C MET A 255 14.12 4.22 -23.10
N SER A 256 14.18 5.42 -22.53
CA SER A 256 15.35 6.30 -22.59
C SER A 256 16.46 5.96 -21.60
N GLN A 257 16.13 5.28 -20.51
CA GLN A 257 17.07 5.02 -19.41
C GLN A 257 16.85 3.64 -18.82
N SER A 258 17.91 2.86 -18.65
CA SER A 258 17.87 1.57 -17.98
C SER A 258 17.55 1.72 -16.48
N LYS A 259 16.98 0.67 -15.89
CA LYS A 259 16.69 0.58 -14.47
C LYS A 259 17.45 -0.61 -13.87
N LEU A 260 18.11 -0.38 -12.74
CA LEU A 260 18.74 -1.43 -11.94
C LEU A 260 18.04 -1.49 -10.59
N VAL A 261 17.60 -2.68 -10.22
CA VAL A 261 17.02 -2.95 -8.90
C VAL A 261 17.83 -4.04 -8.22
N LEU A 262 18.35 -3.72 -7.03
CA LEU A 262 19.02 -4.68 -6.15
C LEU A 262 18.08 -5.02 -5.01
N GLY A 263 17.71 -6.29 -4.90
CA GLY A 263 16.85 -6.82 -3.86
C GLY A 263 17.64 -7.54 -2.77
N PHE A 264 17.42 -7.16 -1.52
CA PHE A 264 18.09 -7.73 -0.35
C PHE A 264 17.10 -8.35 0.61
N ARG A 265 17.49 -9.46 1.27
CA ARG A 265 16.81 -9.97 2.45
C ARG A 265 17.34 -9.29 3.69
N THR A 266 16.42 -8.95 4.60
CA THR A 266 16.74 -8.24 5.85
C THR A 266 16.77 -9.15 7.08
N GLY A 267 16.56 -10.47 6.91
CA GLY A 267 16.40 -11.40 8.02
C GLY A 267 15.01 -11.34 8.69
N LEU A 268 14.08 -10.51 8.21
CA LEU A 268 12.71 -10.30 8.73
C LEU A 268 12.69 -10.14 10.26
N PRO A 269 13.20 -9.05 10.81
CA PRO A 269 13.33 -8.88 12.26
C PRO A 269 11.95 -8.81 12.94
N GLN A 270 11.75 -9.64 13.97
CA GLN A 270 10.49 -9.70 14.73
C GLN A 270 10.39 -8.59 15.79
N GLN A 271 11.51 -8.22 16.40
CA GLN A 271 11.54 -7.22 17.44
C GLN A 271 11.38 -5.81 16.85
N ARG A 272 10.49 -5.00 17.43
CA ARG A 272 10.22 -3.63 16.98
C ARG A 272 11.50 -2.80 16.89
N ARG A 273 12.35 -2.82 17.94
CA ARG A 273 13.58 -2.05 17.95
C ARG A 273 14.51 -2.37 16.77
N VAL A 274 14.62 -3.64 16.40
CA VAL A 274 15.44 -4.05 15.24
C VAL A 274 14.81 -3.58 13.93
N ARG A 275 13.48 -3.60 13.83
CA ARG A 275 12.75 -3.03 12.67
C ARG A 275 12.96 -1.51 12.57
N THR A 276 12.96 -0.81 13.71
CA THR A 276 13.22 0.63 13.75
C THR A 276 14.67 0.94 13.35
N ALA A 277 15.65 0.18 13.83
CA ALA A 277 17.05 0.32 13.39
C ALA A 277 17.20 0.06 11.88
N LEU A 278 16.50 -0.93 11.33
CA LEU A 278 16.47 -1.22 9.89
C LEU A 278 15.87 -0.05 9.08
N ARG A 279 14.82 0.60 9.58
CA ARG A 279 14.24 1.80 8.94
C ARG A 279 15.23 2.97 8.93
N VAL A 280 15.90 3.21 10.06
CA VAL A 280 16.94 4.26 10.18
C VAL A 280 18.10 3.96 9.26
N MET A 281 18.59 2.72 9.22
CA MET A 281 19.63 2.26 8.30
C MET A 281 19.22 2.48 6.83
N THR A 282 18.01 2.08 6.45
CA THR A 282 17.51 2.26 5.07
C THR A 282 17.44 3.74 4.68
N ALA A 283 16.99 4.60 5.60
CA ALA A 283 16.91 6.04 5.36
C ALA A 283 18.32 6.68 5.23
N LEU A 284 19.27 6.25 6.05
CA LEU A 284 20.66 6.70 5.96
C LEU A 284 21.33 6.20 4.68
N LEU A 285 21.04 4.98 4.26
CA LEU A 285 21.56 4.43 3.01
C LEU A 285 21.00 5.18 1.79
N GLY A 286 19.66 5.29 1.64
CA GLY A 286 19.05 5.79 0.40
C GLY A 286 17.66 6.43 0.53
N GLY A 287 17.25 6.87 1.73
CA GLY A 287 15.89 7.37 1.97
C GLY A 287 15.68 8.88 1.76
N SER A 288 16.72 9.67 1.50
CA SER A 288 16.62 11.12 1.37
C SER A 288 17.73 11.71 0.51
N THR A 289 17.64 13.02 0.23
CA THR A 289 18.69 13.77 -0.46
C THR A 289 19.98 13.92 0.35
N GLY A 290 19.96 13.67 1.65
CA GLY A 290 21.14 13.61 2.51
C GLY A 290 21.67 12.19 2.74
N SER A 291 21.12 11.17 2.08
CA SER A 291 21.54 9.78 2.20
C SER A 291 22.82 9.49 1.42
N ARG A 292 23.49 8.39 1.78
CA ARG A 292 24.78 8.00 1.18
C ARG A 292 24.66 7.69 -0.32
N LEU A 293 23.62 6.96 -0.73
CA LEU A 293 23.41 6.68 -2.15
C LEU A 293 23.18 7.95 -2.96
N PHE A 294 22.50 8.93 -2.39
CA PHE A 294 22.34 10.22 -3.05
C PHE A 294 23.68 10.98 -3.14
N THR A 295 24.36 11.18 -2.03
CA THR A 295 25.56 12.04 -1.98
C THR A 295 26.80 11.38 -2.62
N ASN A 296 27.04 10.10 -2.35
CA ASN A 296 28.25 9.41 -2.80
C ASN A 296 28.08 8.80 -4.20
N VAL A 297 26.93 8.18 -4.47
CA VAL A 297 26.72 7.42 -5.71
C VAL A 297 26.15 8.31 -6.81
N ARG A 298 25.09 9.08 -6.52
CA ARG A 298 24.49 9.97 -7.51
C ARG A 298 25.32 11.21 -7.75
N GLU A 299 25.60 12.01 -6.70
CA GLU A 299 26.22 13.33 -6.88
C GLU A 299 27.72 13.23 -7.11
N ARG A 300 28.45 12.45 -6.31
CA ARG A 300 29.93 12.38 -6.40
C ARG A 300 30.42 11.49 -7.54
N LEU A 301 29.83 10.29 -7.71
CA LEU A 301 30.21 9.36 -8.78
C LEU A 301 29.56 9.69 -10.11
N GLY A 302 28.37 10.30 -10.11
CA GLY A 302 27.65 10.72 -11.30
C GLY A 302 27.23 9.58 -12.23
N CYS A 303 27.08 8.34 -11.70
CA CYS A 303 26.80 7.16 -12.50
C CYS A 303 25.31 6.77 -12.57
N CYS A 304 24.41 7.57 -11.98
CA CYS A 304 22.98 7.35 -12.04
C CYS A 304 22.20 8.67 -11.94
N TYR A 305 20.99 8.66 -12.48
CA TYR A 305 20.06 9.81 -12.42
C TYR A 305 19.31 9.88 -11.09
N TYR A 306 19.00 8.72 -10.53
CA TYR A 306 18.48 8.56 -9.18
C TYR A 306 18.99 7.25 -8.58
N CYS A 307 19.14 7.23 -7.28
CA CYS A 307 19.44 6.03 -6.51
C CYS A 307 18.78 6.18 -5.14
N GLY A 308 17.95 5.23 -4.77
CA GLY A 308 17.20 5.26 -3.51
C GLY A 308 16.96 3.88 -2.94
N ALA A 309 16.80 3.79 -1.63
CA ALA A 309 16.53 2.56 -0.90
C ALA A 309 15.16 2.63 -0.20
N ARG A 310 14.44 1.51 -0.21
CA ARG A 310 13.20 1.33 0.55
C ARG A 310 13.10 -0.07 1.12
N VAL A 311 12.48 -0.21 2.28
CA VAL A 311 12.28 -1.50 2.95
C VAL A 311 10.80 -1.78 3.14
N ASN A 312 10.39 -3.02 2.88
CA ASN A 312 9.08 -3.54 3.26
C ASN A 312 9.26 -4.43 4.50
N LEU A 313 8.80 -3.94 5.64
CA LEU A 313 8.96 -4.63 6.93
C LEU A 313 8.10 -5.90 7.05
N LEU A 314 7.01 -6.01 6.28
CA LEU A 314 6.13 -7.19 6.30
C LEU A 314 6.74 -8.36 5.53
N THR A 315 7.49 -8.09 4.47
CA THR A 315 8.13 -9.11 3.64
C THR A 315 9.61 -9.30 3.93
N GLY A 316 10.23 -8.39 4.69
CA GLY A 316 11.66 -8.42 4.96
C GLY A 316 12.51 -8.19 3.71
N ILE A 317 12.01 -7.41 2.75
CA ILE A 317 12.70 -7.08 1.50
C ILE A 317 13.12 -5.62 1.53
N LEU A 318 14.39 -5.37 1.26
CA LEU A 318 14.91 -4.04 0.97
C LEU A 318 15.24 -3.98 -0.52
N LEU A 319 14.74 -2.94 -1.20
CA LEU A 319 15.05 -2.67 -2.60
C LEU A 319 15.89 -1.40 -2.70
N ILE A 320 16.92 -1.46 -3.55
CA ILE A 320 17.65 -0.28 -4.02
C ILE A 320 17.35 -0.11 -5.50
N GLU A 321 16.79 1.03 -5.86
CA GLU A 321 16.29 1.34 -7.19
C GLU A 321 17.12 2.46 -7.82
N CYS A 322 17.61 2.24 -9.03
CA CYS A 322 18.46 3.20 -9.74
C CYS A 322 18.01 3.38 -11.20
N GLY A 323 18.14 4.63 -11.69
CA GLY A 323 18.04 4.94 -13.13
C GLY A 323 19.43 5.29 -13.65
N LEU A 324 19.88 4.62 -14.72
CA LEU A 324 21.26 4.71 -15.18
C LEU A 324 21.41 4.52 -16.69
N GLU A 325 22.58 4.87 -17.22
CA GLU A 325 23.06 4.41 -18.50
C GLU A 325 23.70 3.03 -18.34
N GLU A 326 23.50 2.15 -19.31
CA GLU A 326 23.96 0.74 -19.26
C GLU A 326 25.45 0.61 -18.93
N ALA A 327 26.29 1.43 -19.54
CA ALA A 327 27.73 1.43 -19.31
C ALA A 327 28.15 1.62 -17.84
N ASN A 328 27.26 2.17 -17.02
CA ASN A 328 27.53 2.42 -15.61
C ASN A 328 27.07 1.28 -14.68
N ARG A 329 26.45 0.20 -15.19
CA ARG A 329 25.83 -0.87 -14.41
C ARG A 329 26.75 -1.46 -13.35
N GLU A 330 27.90 -1.99 -13.78
CA GLU A 330 28.85 -2.66 -12.86
C GLU A 330 29.45 -1.72 -11.84
N ARG A 331 29.80 -0.51 -12.27
CA ARG A 331 30.34 0.54 -11.40
C ARG A 331 29.34 0.95 -10.34
N LEU A 332 28.06 1.14 -10.74
CA LEU A 332 26.98 1.51 -9.84
C LEU A 332 26.70 0.41 -8.84
N GLN A 333 26.57 -0.85 -9.27
CA GLN A 333 26.35 -1.99 -8.39
C GLN A 333 27.46 -2.12 -7.35
N SER A 334 28.73 -2.03 -7.80
CA SER A 334 29.89 -2.10 -6.89
C SER A 334 29.88 -0.97 -5.87
N ALA A 335 29.55 0.26 -6.28
CA ALA A 335 29.47 1.40 -5.39
C ALA A 335 28.37 1.24 -4.33
N ILE A 336 27.19 0.73 -4.71
CA ILE A 336 26.09 0.48 -3.77
C ILE A 336 26.50 -0.57 -2.73
N LEU A 337 27.11 -1.67 -3.15
CA LEU A 337 27.58 -2.72 -2.25
C LEU A 337 28.67 -2.23 -1.30
N ALA A 338 29.54 -1.34 -1.77
CA ALA A 338 30.55 -0.71 -0.93
C ALA A 338 29.93 0.19 0.16
N GLU A 339 28.91 0.97 -0.15
CA GLU A 339 28.21 1.80 0.86
C GLU A 339 27.51 0.93 1.92
N ILE A 340 26.93 -0.20 1.53
CA ILE A 340 26.32 -1.15 2.50
C ILE A 340 27.42 -1.76 3.39
N ALA A 341 28.56 -2.17 2.82
CA ALA A 341 29.66 -2.74 3.56
C ALA A 341 30.27 -1.72 4.55
N ASP A 342 30.37 -0.46 4.15
CA ASP A 342 30.87 0.63 4.98
C ASP A 342 29.95 0.92 6.17
N LEU A 343 28.60 0.91 5.93
CA LEU A 343 27.61 0.98 7.02
C LEU A 343 27.72 -0.22 7.97
N ALA A 344 27.86 -1.42 7.44
CA ALA A 344 27.98 -2.65 8.23
C ALA A 344 29.29 -2.67 9.07
N ALA A 345 30.34 -2.02 8.60
CA ALA A 345 31.59 -1.82 9.35
C ALA A 345 31.45 -0.77 10.48
N GLY A 346 30.32 -0.09 10.60
CA GLY A 346 30.08 0.91 11.63
C GLY A 346 30.65 2.29 11.33
N HIS A 347 31.05 2.57 10.11
CA HIS A 347 31.55 3.88 9.70
C HIS A 347 30.40 4.88 9.54
N ILE A 348 29.75 5.21 10.65
CA ILE A 348 28.58 6.11 10.72
C ILE A 348 28.96 7.33 11.55
N THR A 349 28.90 8.51 10.95
CA THR A 349 29.19 9.74 11.69
C THR A 349 28.00 10.18 12.54
N PRO A 350 28.21 10.82 13.69
CA PRO A 350 27.14 11.38 14.50
C PRO A 350 26.27 12.39 13.74
N GLN A 351 26.86 13.11 12.77
CA GLN A 351 26.15 14.08 11.94
C GLN A 351 25.17 13.40 10.98
N GLU A 352 25.59 12.33 10.29
CA GLU A 352 24.69 11.54 9.41
C GLU A 352 23.50 11.00 10.19
N LEU A 353 23.76 10.36 11.34
CA LEU A 353 22.69 9.79 12.16
C LEU A 353 21.73 10.86 12.69
N SER A 354 22.25 11.99 13.15
CA SER A 354 21.45 13.12 13.62
C SER A 354 20.57 13.70 12.51
N HIS A 355 21.12 13.85 11.30
CA HIS A 355 20.38 14.36 10.13
C HIS A 355 19.19 13.45 9.78
N ILE A 356 19.40 12.14 9.74
CA ILE A 356 18.32 11.18 9.45
C ILE A 356 17.26 11.18 10.55
N LYS A 357 17.63 11.27 11.83
CA LYS A 357 16.67 11.38 12.93
C LYS A 357 15.80 12.64 12.82
N LEU A 358 16.38 13.78 12.45
CA LEU A 358 15.65 15.01 12.19
C LEU A 358 14.69 14.88 10.99
N ALA A 359 15.11 14.20 9.92
CA ALA A 359 14.25 13.94 8.77
C ALA A 359 13.04 13.08 9.16
N PHE A 360 13.25 12.03 9.96
CA PHE A 360 12.14 11.24 10.51
C PHE A 360 11.23 12.08 11.40
N GLN A 361 11.77 12.89 12.30
CA GLN A 361 10.99 13.77 13.15
C GLN A 361 10.08 14.68 12.33
N SER A 362 10.62 15.33 11.29
CA SER A 362 9.84 16.18 10.38
C SER A 362 8.73 15.40 9.68
N SER A 363 9.04 14.22 9.15
CA SER A 363 8.06 13.36 8.48
C SER A 363 6.96 12.88 9.41
N LEU A 364 7.30 12.44 10.62
CA LEU A 364 6.35 11.94 11.62
C LEU A 364 5.45 13.06 12.16
N CYS A 365 5.99 14.26 12.36
CA CYS A 365 5.20 15.44 12.74
C CYS A 365 4.13 15.77 11.68
N SER A 366 4.44 15.56 10.39
CA SER A 366 3.51 15.87 9.29
C SER A 366 2.42 14.81 9.05
N ILE A 367 2.48 13.63 9.71
CA ILE A 367 1.45 12.59 9.57
C ILE A 367 0.08 13.14 9.98
N GLY A 368 0.03 13.84 11.11
CA GLY A 368 -1.20 14.43 11.60
C GLY A 368 -1.78 15.54 10.72
N ASP A 369 -1.11 16.01 9.67
CA ASP A 369 -1.62 17.07 8.77
C ASP A 369 -2.59 16.54 7.70
N SER A 370 -2.81 15.22 7.67
CA SER A 370 -3.74 14.57 6.75
C SER A 370 -4.46 13.40 7.45
N LEU A 371 -5.79 13.35 7.34
CA LEU A 371 -6.59 12.24 7.85
C LEU A 371 -6.17 10.93 7.21
N ALA A 372 -6.01 10.90 5.89
CA ALA A 372 -5.60 9.70 5.16
C ALA A 372 -4.20 9.20 5.57
N ARG A 373 -3.24 10.10 5.84
CA ARG A 373 -1.91 9.70 6.34
C ARG A 373 -2.00 9.12 7.75
N THR A 374 -2.79 9.74 8.61
CA THR A 374 -2.99 9.26 9.98
C THR A 374 -3.65 7.89 9.99
N GLU A 375 -4.66 7.68 9.17
CA GLU A 375 -5.32 6.39 8.99
C GLU A 375 -4.34 5.33 8.45
N GLY A 376 -3.64 5.64 7.35
CA GLY A 376 -2.64 4.73 6.77
C GLY A 376 -1.52 4.37 7.75
N TRP A 377 -1.12 5.29 8.63
CA TRP A 377 -0.18 5.03 9.71
C TRP A 377 -0.70 3.94 10.66
N TYR A 378 -1.91 4.11 11.18
CA TYR A 378 -2.49 3.13 12.11
C TYR A 378 -2.84 1.82 11.42
N LEU A 379 -3.38 1.85 10.20
CA LEU A 379 -3.66 0.64 9.43
C LEU A 379 -2.37 -0.18 9.19
N SER A 380 -1.28 0.48 8.81
CA SER A 380 0.03 -0.18 8.65
C SER A 380 0.53 -0.79 9.96
N GLY A 381 0.40 -0.07 11.08
CA GLY A 381 0.73 -0.58 12.42
C GLY A 381 -0.11 -1.79 12.81
N LEU A 382 -1.42 -1.76 12.54
CA LEU A 382 -2.34 -2.89 12.79
C LEU A 382 -1.98 -4.13 11.97
N LEU A 383 -1.53 -3.96 10.72
CA LEU A 383 -1.08 -5.06 9.86
C LEU A 383 0.26 -5.65 10.33
N GLN A 384 1.11 -4.82 10.94
CA GLN A 384 2.37 -5.26 11.55
C GLN A 384 2.20 -5.84 12.96
N GLY A 385 0.97 -5.78 13.52
CA GLY A 385 0.67 -6.23 14.88
C GLY A 385 1.19 -5.30 15.99
N ASP A 386 1.53 -4.05 15.64
CA ASP A 386 2.19 -3.11 16.57
C ASP A 386 1.76 -1.64 16.29
N PRO A 387 0.48 -1.29 16.50
CA PRO A 387 -0.01 0.06 16.29
C PRO A 387 0.47 0.99 17.39
N ILE A 388 1.39 1.89 17.05
CA ILE A 388 1.92 2.94 17.94
C ILE A 388 1.62 4.32 17.39
N THR A 389 1.66 5.32 18.27
CA THR A 389 1.52 6.71 17.83
C THR A 389 2.77 7.19 17.11
N PRO A 390 2.66 8.19 16.19
CA PRO A 390 3.84 8.82 15.59
C PRO A 390 4.83 9.38 16.63
N GLN A 391 4.33 9.83 17.78
CA GLN A 391 5.15 10.32 18.88
C GLN A 391 6.02 9.20 19.50
N GLN A 392 5.41 8.04 19.78
CA GLN A 392 6.14 6.87 20.30
C GLN A 392 7.20 6.36 19.32
N ASP A 393 6.90 6.36 18.03
CA ASP A 393 7.86 5.99 16.99
C ASP A 393 9.03 6.99 16.93
N MET A 394 8.74 8.29 17.05
CA MET A 394 9.76 9.35 17.08
C MET A 394 10.72 9.19 18.26
N GLU A 395 10.20 8.88 19.44
CA GLU A 395 11.00 8.63 20.65
C GLU A 395 11.90 7.40 20.47
N GLU A 396 11.39 6.34 19.87
CA GLU A 396 12.17 5.15 19.58
C GLU A 396 13.27 5.43 18.55
N ILE A 397 12.97 6.10 17.44
CA ILE A 397 13.95 6.50 16.43
C ILE A 397 15.04 7.38 17.04
N ALA A 398 14.69 8.33 17.91
CA ALA A 398 15.63 9.19 18.58
C ALA A 398 16.66 8.40 19.41
N SER A 399 16.27 7.25 19.96
CA SER A 399 17.08 6.40 20.80
C SER A 399 17.98 5.40 20.04
N ILE A 400 17.79 5.21 18.73
CA ILE A 400 18.58 4.26 17.91
C ILE A 400 20.05 4.68 17.86
N THR A 401 20.97 3.72 18.03
CA THR A 401 22.42 3.96 18.02
C THR A 401 23.07 3.61 16.67
N ALA A 402 24.32 4.06 16.48
CA ALA A 402 25.08 3.74 15.27
C ALA A 402 25.37 2.23 15.17
N GLU A 403 25.60 1.56 16.30
CA GLU A 403 25.85 0.12 16.36
C GLU A 403 24.61 -0.68 15.92
N GLU A 404 23.42 -0.24 16.30
CA GLU A 404 22.17 -0.88 15.88
C GLU A 404 21.94 -0.70 14.37
N VAL A 405 22.27 0.46 13.82
CA VAL A 405 22.23 0.74 12.37
C VAL A 405 23.24 -0.14 11.63
N ALA A 406 24.47 -0.26 12.13
CA ALA A 406 25.50 -1.11 11.55
C ALA A 406 25.09 -2.60 11.57
N ALA A 407 24.51 -3.06 12.69
CA ALA A 407 24.00 -4.42 12.80
C ALA A 407 22.87 -4.70 11.79
N ALA A 408 21.98 -3.72 11.55
CA ALA A 408 20.93 -3.84 10.54
C ALA A 408 21.51 -3.93 9.11
N ALA A 409 22.56 -3.16 8.79
CA ALA A 409 23.26 -3.23 7.51
C ALA A 409 23.98 -4.59 7.33
N ALA A 410 24.63 -5.09 8.37
CA ALA A 410 25.33 -6.39 8.35
C ALA A 410 24.39 -7.60 8.18
N ALA A 411 23.10 -7.44 8.50
CA ALA A 411 22.08 -8.49 8.31
C ALA A 411 21.59 -8.60 6.85
N LEU A 412 21.88 -7.62 5.99
CA LEU A 412 21.44 -7.62 4.61
C LEU A 412 22.15 -8.70 3.79
N THR A 413 21.39 -9.46 3.02
CA THR A 413 21.93 -10.41 2.03
C THR A 413 21.36 -10.13 0.66
N LEU A 414 22.24 -9.90 -0.34
CA LEU A 414 21.80 -9.70 -1.73
C LEU A 414 21.13 -10.97 -2.23
N ASP A 415 19.92 -10.83 -2.78
CA ASP A 415 19.08 -11.94 -3.27
C ASP A 415 18.93 -11.87 -4.78
N THR A 416 18.50 -10.73 -5.29
CA THR A 416 18.15 -10.57 -6.70
C THR A 416 18.72 -9.28 -7.26
N VAL A 417 19.30 -9.38 -8.46
CA VAL A 417 19.70 -8.25 -9.30
C VAL A 417 18.80 -8.25 -10.53
N PHE A 418 17.95 -7.25 -10.65
CA PHE A 418 17.07 -7.10 -11.81
C PHE A 418 17.53 -5.90 -12.64
N PHE A 419 17.81 -6.14 -13.92
CA PHE A 419 18.20 -5.10 -14.86
C PHE A 419 17.17 -4.95 -15.98
N LEU A 420 16.48 -3.83 -16.02
CA LEU A 420 15.62 -3.45 -17.13
C LEU A 420 16.42 -2.57 -18.07
N GLN A 421 16.84 -3.17 -19.19
CA GLN A 421 17.70 -2.56 -20.18
C GLN A 421 16.88 -1.68 -21.14
N ALA A 422 17.34 -0.47 -21.37
CA ALA A 422 16.81 0.42 -22.37
C ALA A 422 17.27 -0.03 -23.76
N VAL A 423 16.31 -0.32 -24.65
CA VAL A 423 16.58 -0.46 -26.09
C VAL A 423 16.01 0.78 -26.78
N GLY A 424 16.71 1.29 -27.81
CA GLY A 424 16.20 2.39 -28.63
C GLY A 424 14.81 2.05 -29.16
N LYS A 425 13.93 3.03 -29.32
CA LYS A 425 12.77 2.84 -30.16
C LYS A 425 13.31 2.45 -31.54
N GLU A 426 12.91 1.31 -32.08
CA GLU A 426 13.04 1.10 -33.51
C GLU A 426 12.36 2.31 -34.17
N ASP A 427 13.11 3.11 -34.94
CA ASP A 427 12.55 4.15 -35.78
C ASP A 427 11.59 3.40 -36.72
N GLY A 428 10.30 3.48 -36.38
CA GLY A 428 9.24 2.96 -37.22
C GLY A 428 9.40 3.62 -38.55
N CYS A 429 9.51 2.84 -39.61
CA CYS A 429 9.45 3.28 -41.00
C CYS A 429 8.35 4.33 -41.11
N ASP A 430 8.74 5.54 -41.43
CA ASP A 430 7.84 6.50 -42.07
C ASP A 430 7.37 5.81 -43.36
N GLU A 431 6.17 5.25 -43.32
CA GLU A 431 5.44 4.95 -44.54
C GLU A 431 4.83 6.27 -45.01
N ASP A 432 5.32 6.72 -46.15
CA ASP A 432 4.79 7.80 -47.00
C ASP A 432 3.29 7.66 -47.33
#